data_9a0eefc8a2f8499d491876f98e31d012
#
_entry.id   9a0eefc8a2f8499d491876f98e31d012
#
_cell.length_a   1.000
_cell.length_b   1.000
_cell.length_c   1.000
_cell.angle_alpha   90.00
_cell.angle_beta   90.00
_cell.angle_gamma   90.00
#
_symmetry.space_group_name_H-M   'P 1'
#
loop_
_entity.id
_entity.type
_entity.pdbx_description
1 polymer ?
#
loop_
_entity_poly.entity_id
_entity_poly.type
_entity_poly.pdbx_seq_one_letter_code
_entity_poly.pdbx_strand_id
1 'polypeptide(L)'
;MHGKISHVKHDGQTIFAGLPNPFPAGRYHSLIVYPETLPDCLEISALTDEGEIMGLRHKKYPVEGIQFHPESVLTPQGKRIIRNFLIYTK
;
A
#
# COMPACT_ATOMS: atom_id res chain seq x y z
N MET A 1 -5.29 19.98 -5.75
CA MET A 1 -5.26 18.73 -6.53
C MET A 1 -6.40 17.83 -6.13
N HIS A 2 -7.03 17.24 -7.09
CA HIS A 2 -8.15 16.35 -6.83
C HIS A 2 -7.68 14.96 -6.48
N GLY A 3 -8.39 14.32 -5.58
CA GLY A 3 -8.13 12.94 -5.24
C GLY A 3 -8.41 12.02 -6.41
N LYS A 4 -7.64 10.97 -6.51
CA LYS A 4 -7.78 9.95 -7.55
C LYS A 4 -7.95 8.59 -6.89
N ILE A 5 -8.83 7.76 -7.43
CA ILE A 5 -9.00 6.40 -6.96
C ILE A 5 -8.21 5.47 -7.89
N SER A 6 -7.36 4.65 -7.29
CA SER A 6 -6.63 3.61 -8.00
C SER A 6 -6.98 2.26 -7.40
N HIS A 7 -6.95 1.22 -8.21
CA HIS A 7 -7.15 -0.14 -7.73
C HIS A 7 -5.80 -0.74 -7.37
N VAL A 8 -5.65 -1.17 -6.12
CA VAL A 8 -4.39 -1.62 -5.56
C VAL A 8 -4.42 -3.14 -5.42
N LYS A 9 -3.50 -3.81 -6.11
CA LYS A 9 -3.26 -5.24 -5.96
C LYS A 9 -2.17 -5.44 -4.92
N HIS A 10 -2.35 -6.43 -4.06
CA HIS A 10 -1.44 -6.65 -2.95
C HIS A 10 -1.16 -8.14 -2.74
N ASP A 11 -0.22 -8.45 -1.86
CA ASP A 11 0.18 -9.84 -1.59
C ASP A 11 -0.65 -10.53 -0.49
N GLY A 12 -1.60 -9.84 0.11
CA GLY A 12 -2.48 -10.40 1.12
C GLY A 12 -1.82 -10.66 2.46
N GLN A 13 -0.63 -10.13 2.68
CA GLN A 13 0.14 -10.37 3.90
C GLN A 13 0.14 -9.15 4.80
N THR A 14 0.37 -9.36 6.08
CA THR A 14 0.52 -8.33 7.11
C THR A 14 -0.57 -7.27 7.02
N ILE A 15 -0.24 -6.02 6.63
CA ILE A 15 -1.22 -4.93 6.61
C ILE A 15 -2.32 -5.15 5.57
N PHE A 16 -2.12 -6.02 4.61
CA PHE A 16 -3.13 -6.32 3.58
C PHE A 16 -3.94 -7.58 3.86
N ALA A 17 -3.73 -8.20 5.01
CA ALA A 17 -4.40 -9.44 5.36
C ALA A 17 -5.93 -9.24 5.43
N GLY A 18 -6.66 -10.10 4.75
CA GLY A 18 -8.12 -10.09 4.77
C GLY A 18 -8.78 -9.03 3.90
N LEU A 19 -8.00 -8.30 3.11
CA LEU A 19 -8.54 -7.26 2.23
C LEU A 19 -8.92 -7.84 0.86
N PRO A 20 -9.94 -7.24 0.20
CA PRO A 20 -10.21 -7.58 -1.21
C PRO A 20 -8.97 -7.34 -2.05
N ASN A 21 -8.81 -8.07 -3.13
CA ASN A 21 -7.64 -7.93 -4.00
C ASN A 21 -8.10 -7.93 -5.45
N PRO A 22 -8.10 -6.79 -6.14
CA PRO A 22 -7.63 -5.48 -5.66
C PRO A 22 -8.66 -4.75 -4.79
N PHE A 23 -8.24 -3.65 -4.19
CA PHE A 23 -9.15 -2.76 -3.48
C PHE A 23 -8.96 -1.31 -3.95
N PRO A 24 -10.01 -0.46 -3.88
CA PRO A 24 -9.89 0.94 -4.26
C PRO A 24 -9.19 1.73 -3.15
N ALA A 25 -8.30 2.63 -3.55
CA ALA A 25 -7.57 3.48 -2.62
C ALA A 25 -7.42 4.89 -3.16
N GLY A 26 -7.52 5.87 -2.27
CA GLY A 26 -7.38 7.27 -2.61
C GLY A 26 -5.91 7.68 -2.73
N ARG A 27 -5.60 8.39 -3.80
CA ARG A 27 -4.28 8.94 -4.09
C ARG A 27 -4.40 10.41 -4.38
N TYR A 28 -3.54 11.20 -3.74
CA TYR A 28 -3.52 12.65 -3.94
C TYR A 28 -2.22 13.15 -4.55
N HIS A 29 -1.20 12.30 -4.60
CA HIS A 29 0.12 12.69 -5.10
C HIS A 29 0.48 11.90 -6.35
N SER A 30 1.32 12.51 -7.17
CA SER A 30 1.84 11.88 -8.38
C SER A 30 3.25 11.34 -8.19
N LEU A 31 3.70 11.23 -6.95
CA LEU A 31 4.99 10.63 -6.65
C LEU A 31 4.99 9.16 -7.03
N ILE A 32 6.02 8.76 -7.76
CA ILE A 32 6.18 7.38 -8.23
C ILE A 32 7.51 6.85 -7.71
N VAL A 33 7.45 5.66 -7.11
CA VAL A 33 8.66 4.93 -6.73
C VAL A 33 9.00 3.96 -7.86
N TYR A 34 10.22 4.02 -8.33
CA TYR A 34 10.67 3.16 -9.43
C TYR A 34 11.30 1.88 -8.87
N PRO A 35 10.94 0.70 -9.39
CA PRO A 35 11.47 -0.56 -8.89
C PRO A 35 12.99 -0.64 -8.92
N GLU A 36 13.63 -0.08 -9.94
CA GLU A 36 15.08 -0.13 -10.09
C GLU A 36 15.86 0.67 -9.05
N THR A 37 15.16 1.55 -8.30
CA THR A 37 15.81 2.36 -7.26
C THR A 37 15.63 1.76 -5.86
N LEU A 38 14.93 0.62 -5.74
CA LEU A 38 14.68 0.01 -4.45
C LEU A 38 15.92 -0.70 -3.90
N PRO A 39 16.23 -0.50 -2.60
CA PRO A 39 17.25 -1.32 -1.95
C PRO A 39 16.83 -2.79 -1.89
N ASP A 40 17.82 -3.68 -1.82
CA ASP A 40 17.57 -5.11 -1.77
C ASP A 40 16.79 -5.55 -0.52
N CYS A 41 16.82 -4.74 0.55
CA CYS A 41 16.12 -5.06 1.79
C CYS A 41 14.61 -4.80 1.72
N LEU A 42 14.12 -4.19 0.64
CA LEU A 42 12.69 -3.90 0.48
C LEU A 42 12.10 -4.77 -0.62
N GLU A 43 10.82 -5.11 -0.42
CA GLU A 43 10.05 -5.82 -1.44
C GLU A 43 8.76 -5.05 -1.72
N ILE A 44 8.24 -5.23 -2.92
CA ILE A 44 6.97 -4.61 -3.32
C ILE A 44 5.83 -5.44 -2.75
N SER A 45 4.97 -4.79 -1.96
CA SER A 45 3.81 -5.45 -1.36
C SER A 45 2.50 -5.11 -2.06
N ALA A 46 2.45 -4.02 -2.80
CA ALA A 46 1.24 -3.60 -3.49
C ALA A 46 1.55 -2.76 -4.72
N LEU A 47 0.74 -2.93 -5.76
CA LEU A 47 0.87 -2.22 -7.05
C LEU A 47 -0.51 -1.79 -7.53
N THR A 48 -0.57 -0.69 -8.29
CA THR A 48 -1.80 -0.36 -9.02
C THR A 48 -1.90 -1.22 -10.26
N ASP A 49 -3.07 -1.19 -10.92
CA ASP A 49 -3.27 -1.87 -12.23
C ASP A 49 -2.28 -1.37 -13.29
N GLU A 50 -1.80 -0.14 -13.11
CA GLU A 50 -0.84 0.48 -14.04
C GLU A 50 0.60 0.14 -13.70
N GLY A 51 0.84 -0.63 -12.64
CA GLY A 51 2.16 -1.05 -12.23
C GLY A 51 2.90 -0.07 -11.33
N GLU A 52 2.22 0.95 -10.82
CA GLU A 52 2.83 1.89 -9.88
C GLU A 52 2.90 1.27 -8.49
N ILE A 53 4.04 1.42 -7.83
CA ILE A 53 4.26 0.86 -6.48
C ILE A 53 3.42 1.62 -5.47
N MET A 54 2.57 0.90 -4.75
CA MET A 54 1.70 1.46 -3.72
C MET A 54 2.04 0.96 -2.33
N GLY A 55 2.84 -0.06 -2.21
CA GLY A 55 3.26 -0.58 -0.91
C GLY A 55 4.64 -1.20 -0.98
N LEU A 56 5.40 -1.01 0.08
CA LEU A 56 6.74 -1.58 0.25
C LEU A 56 6.81 -2.23 1.62
N ARG A 57 7.58 -3.28 1.72
CA ARG A 57 7.82 -3.98 2.99
C ARG A 57 9.28 -4.32 3.12
N HIS A 58 9.83 -4.15 4.35
CA HIS A 58 11.16 -4.63 4.65
C HIS A 58 11.13 -6.15 4.72
N LYS A 59 12.12 -6.80 4.10
CA LYS A 59 12.16 -8.27 4.02
C LYS A 59 12.41 -8.92 5.37
N LYS A 60 13.02 -8.21 6.29
CA LYS A 60 13.47 -8.76 7.58
C LYS A 60 12.75 -8.16 8.78
N TYR A 61 12.52 -6.85 8.78
CA TYR A 61 11.95 -6.14 9.91
C TYR A 61 10.48 -5.78 9.65
N PRO A 62 9.67 -5.60 10.72
CA PRO A 62 8.24 -5.25 10.55
C PRO A 62 8.05 -3.78 10.20
N VAL A 63 8.61 -3.36 9.08
CA VAL A 63 8.52 -2.00 8.56
C VAL A 63 7.84 -2.03 7.20
N GLU A 64 6.76 -1.26 7.08
CA GLU A 64 5.98 -1.18 5.84
C GLU A 64 5.64 0.26 5.50
N GLY A 65 5.57 0.58 4.23
CA GLY A 65 5.17 1.88 3.75
C GLY A 65 4.11 1.77 2.68
N ILE A 66 3.23 2.77 2.59
CA ILE A 66 2.19 2.83 1.58
C ILE A 66 2.19 4.20 0.92
N GLN A 67 1.74 4.26 -0.34
CA GLN A 67 1.70 5.48 -1.15
C GLN A 67 0.29 5.97 -1.40
N PHE A 68 -0.68 5.43 -0.71
CA PHE A 68 -2.06 5.90 -0.78
C PHE A 68 -2.51 6.39 0.60
N HIS A 69 -3.69 6.98 0.65
CA HIS A 69 -4.21 7.56 1.89
C HIS A 69 -5.25 6.63 2.53
N PRO A 70 -4.86 5.83 3.55
CA PRO A 70 -5.82 4.94 4.20
C PRO A 70 -6.89 5.70 5.00
N GLU A 71 -6.58 6.93 5.41
CA GLU A 71 -7.53 7.76 6.16
C GLU A 71 -8.59 8.41 5.26
N SER A 72 -8.39 8.40 3.94
CA SER A 72 -9.28 9.06 2.99
C SER A 72 -10.61 8.31 2.84
N VAL A 73 -11.70 9.07 2.62
CA VAL A 73 -12.99 8.48 2.28
C VAL A 73 -12.94 7.73 0.95
N LEU A 74 -11.92 8.00 0.13
CA LEU A 74 -11.69 7.30 -1.14
C LEU A 74 -11.04 5.93 -0.95
N THR A 75 -10.66 5.58 0.29
CA THR A 75 -10.06 4.29 0.63
C THR A 75 -10.99 3.55 1.61
N PRO A 76 -12.00 2.82 1.11
CA PRO A 76 -12.98 2.17 2.00
C PRO A 76 -12.35 1.15 2.96
N GLN A 77 -11.22 0.54 2.60
CA GLN A 77 -10.56 -0.46 3.43
C GLN A 77 -9.51 0.15 4.37
N GLY A 78 -9.46 1.49 4.45
CA GLY A 78 -8.41 2.19 5.19
C GLY A 78 -8.35 1.83 6.67
N LYS A 79 -9.49 1.71 7.32
CA LYS A 79 -9.55 1.36 8.75
C LYS A 79 -8.93 -0.02 9.01
N ARG A 80 -9.19 -0.97 8.11
CA ARG A 80 -8.64 -2.32 8.23
C ARG A 80 -7.13 -2.31 8.06
N ILE A 81 -6.63 -1.52 7.12
CA ILE A 81 -5.21 -1.38 6.87
C ILE A 81 -4.51 -0.79 8.11
N ILE A 82 -5.06 0.27 8.69
CA ILE A 82 -4.50 0.90 9.88
C ILE A 82 -4.49 -0.10 11.04
N ARG A 83 -5.58 -0.82 11.23
CA ARG A 83 -5.68 -1.83 12.27
C ARG A 83 -4.61 -2.92 12.08
N ASN A 84 -4.46 -3.40 10.86
CA ASN A 84 -3.45 -4.41 10.56
C ASN A 84 -2.04 -3.87 10.82
N PHE A 85 -1.81 -2.62 10.48
CA PHE A 85 -0.52 -1.96 10.71
C PHE A 85 -0.15 -2.01 12.20
N LEU A 86 -1.12 -1.69 13.07
CA LEU A 86 -0.89 -1.71 14.52
C LEU A 86 -0.62 -3.12 15.05
N ILE A 87 -1.18 -4.15 14.41
CA ILE A 87 -1.00 -5.53 14.84
C ILE A 87 0.35 -6.07 14.36
N TYR A 88 0.72 -5.82 13.11
CA TYR A 88 1.85 -6.50 12.47
C TYR A 88 3.18 -5.75 12.51
N THR A 89 3.16 -4.46 12.83
CA THR A 89 4.40 -3.66 12.81
C THR A 89 4.89 -3.22 14.19
N LYS A 90 4.37 -3.82 15.23
CA LYS A 90 4.83 -3.52 16.59
C LYS A 90 6.26 -3.97 16.83
#